data_9a38c50275301e56f8690a911b816194
#
_entry.id   9a38c50275301e56f8690a911b816194
#
_cell.length_a   1.000
_cell.length_b   1.000
_cell.length_c   1.000
_cell.angle_alpha   90.00
_cell.angle_beta   90.00
_cell.angle_gamma   90.00
#
_symmetry.space_group_name_H-M   'P 1'
#
loop_
_entity.id
_entity.type
_entity.pdbx_description
1 polymer ?
#
loop_
_entity_poly.entity_id
_entity_poly.type
_entity_poly.pdbx_seq_one_letter_code
_entity_poly.pdbx_strand_id
1 'polypeptide(L)'
;GVFKVTMNESLAVALLTNLLKNAFVHNIDGGHIRITITKNGITFRNSGVEHPLDKEHIFERFYQGSKKEGSTGLGLAIADSICRLQHLNIKYYFEQNEHCFEISQS
;
A
#
# COMPACT_ATOMS: atom_id res chain seq x y z
N GLY A 1 10.91 -7.28 13.99
CA GLY A 1 11.41 -5.94 13.83
C GLY A 1 10.43 -4.87 14.27
N VAL A 2 10.93 -3.68 14.52
CA VAL A 2 10.14 -2.55 14.93
C VAL A 2 10.47 -1.36 14.04
N PHE A 3 9.43 -0.73 13.51
CA PHE A 3 9.56 0.50 12.73
C PHE A 3 8.87 1.62 13.50
N LYS A 4 9.64 2.66 13.87
CA LYS A 4 9.12 3.76 14.68
C LYS A 4 9.12 5.05 13.90
N VAL A 5 7.97 5.75 13.91
CA VAL A 5 7.83 7.09 13.39
C VAL A 5 6.92 7.86 14.33
N THR A 6 7.16 9.16 14.43
CA THR A 6 6.28 10.04 15.19
C THR A 6 5.29 10.67 14.20
N MET A 7 4.01 10.41 14.40
CA MET A 7 2.98 11.00 13.55
C MET A 7 1.64 11.05 14.27
N ASN A 8 0.73 11.85 13.73
CA ASN A 8 -0.62 11.94 14.26
C ASN A 8 -1.31 10.59 14.17
N GLU A 9 -1.98 10.20 15.27
CA GLU A 9 -2.65 8.89 15.34
C GLU A 9 -3.69 8.70 14.24
N SER A 10 -4.50 9.72 13.97
CA SER A 10 -5.54 9.63 12.94
C SER A 10 -4.93 9.41 11.56
N LEU A 11 -3.80 10.05 11.27
CA LEU A 11 -3.10 9.84 10.01
C LEU A 11 -2.49 8.45 9.93
N ALA A 12 -1.96 7.94 11.03
CA ALA A 12 -1.41 6.59 11.08
C ALA A 12 -2.50 5.55 10.81
N VAL A 13 -3.65 5.69 11.46
CA VAL A 13 -4.79 4.79 11.25
C VAL A 13 -5.26 4.85 9.80
N ALA A 14 -5.39 6.05 9.23
CA ALA A 14 -5.82 6.21 7.84
C ALA A 14 -4.83 5.57 6.87
N LEU A 15 -3.53 5.75 7.09
CA LEU A 15 -2.49 5.18 6.24
C LEU A 15 -2.56 3.66 6.23
N LEU A 16 -2.54 3.05 7.41
CA LEU A 16 -2.54 1.60 7.54
C LEU A 16 -3.85 0.99 7.04
N THR A 17 -4.97 1.62 7.36
CA THR A 17 -6.29 1.15 6.92
C THR A 17 -6.40 1.16 5.40
N ASN A 18 -5.93 2.22 4.74
CA ASN A 18 -5.99 2.30 3.28
C ASN A 18 -5.12 1.23 2.61
N LEU A 19 -3.93 0.99 3.14
CA LEU A 19 -3.04 -0.04 2.58
C LEU A 19 -3.59 -1.44 2.83
N LEU A 20 -4.14 -1.69 4.00
CA LEU A 20 -4.70 -2.99 4.33
C LEU A 20 -5.96 -3.26 3.51
N LYS A 21 -6.84 -2.28 3.39
CA LYS A 21 -8.04 -2.40 2.56
C LYS A 21 -7.68 -2.68 1.10
N ASN A 22 -6.66 -1.99 0.59
CA ASN A 22 -6.17 -2.23 -0.77
C ASN A 22 -5.73 -3.68 -0.94
N ALA A 23 -5.01 -4.22 0.04
CA ALA A 23 -4.54 -5.61 -0.02
C ALA A 23 -5.70 -6.61 -0.04
N PHE A 24 -6.78 -6.34 0.70
CA PHE A 24 -7.96 -7.21 0.69
C PHE A 24 -8.78 -7.08 -0.60
N VAL A 25 -9.06 -5.84 -1.02
CA VAL A 25 -9.94 -5.59 -2.17
C VAL A 25 -9.33 -6.13 -3.47
N HIS A 26 -8.03 -5.99 -3.65
CA HIS A 26 -7.37 -6.37 -4.89
C HIS A 26 -6.74 -7.76 -4.85
N ASN A 27 -7.03 -8.54 -3.82
CA ASN A 27 -6.55 -9.91 -3.72
C ASN A 27 -7.41 -10.85 -4.59
N ILE A 28 -6.91 -12.06 -4.79
CA ILE A 28 -7.64 -13.13 -5.48
C ILE A 28 -8.19 -14.11 -4.44
N ASP A 29 -9.18 -14.91 -4.86
CA ASP A 29 -9.72 -15.96 -4.00
C ASP A 29 -8.62 -16.97 -3.70
N GLY A 30 -8.52 -17.34 -2.41
CA GLY A 30 -7.46 -18.27 -1.98
C GLY A 30 -6.08 -17.62 -1.89
N GLY A 31 -6.01 -16.30 -2.08
CA GLY A 31 -4.75 -15.59 -2.00
C GLY A 31 -4.29 -15.33 -0.57
N HIS A 32 -3.25 -14.52 -0.44
CA HIS A 32 -2.66 -14.25 0.87
C HIS A 32 -2.25 -12.78 1.00
N ILE A 33 -2.04 -12.38 2.24
CA ILE A 33 -1.50 -11.07 2.60
C ILE A 33 -0.37 -11.30 3.60
N ARG A 34 0.77 -10.67 3.35
CA ARG A 34 1.91 -10.71 4.27
C ARG A 34 2.30 -9.28 4.63
N ILE A 35 2.54 -9.05 5.91
CA ILE A 35 3.02 -7.75 6.38
C ILE A 35 4.36 -7.99 7.06
N THR A 36 5.40 -7.32 6.56
CA THR A 36 6.74 -7.45 7.09
C THR A 36 7.17 -6.11 7.69
N ILE A 37 7.62 -6.15 8.94
CA ILE A 37 8.06 -4.96 9.66
C ILE A 37 9.54 -5.12 9.98
N THR A 38 10.34 -4.14 9.56
CA THR A 38 11.76 -4.07 9.90
C THR A 38 12.03 -2.70 10.52
N LYS A 39 13.23 -2.49 11.03
CA LYS A 39 13.60 -1.16 11.56
C LYS A 39 13.61 -0.09 10.48
N ASN A 40 13.64 -0.48 9.20
CA ASN A 40 13.69 0.46 8.07
C ASN A 40 12.33 0.78 7.47
N GLY A 41 11.32 -0.03 7.75
CA GLY A 41 10.00 0.22 7.17
C GLY A 41 9.00 -0.91 7.35
N ILE A 42 7.87 -0.76 6.69
CA ILE A 42 6.78 -1.74 6.68
C ILE A 42 6.47 -2.05 5.22
N THR A 43 6.37 -3.33 4.90
CA THR A 43 5.99 -3.77 3.56
C THR A 43 4.70 -4.57 3.62
N PHE A 44 3.71 -4.16 2.84
CA PHE A 44 2.45 -4.88 2.66
C PHE A 44 2.54 -5.64 1.34
N ARG A 45 2.43 -6.97 1.40
CA ARG A 45 2.48 -7.84 0.22
C ARG A 45 1.18 -8.57 0.08
N ASN A 46 0.66 -8.63 -1.14
CA ASN A 46 -0.55 -9.39 -1.40
C ASN A 46 -0.49 -10.04 -2.78
N SER A 47 -1.11 -11.21 -2.89
CA SER A 47 -1.42 -11.80 -4.19
C SER A 47 -2.49 -10.94 -4.87
N GLY A 48 -2.61 -11.07 -6.16
CA GLY A 48 -3.56 -10.30 -6.97
C GLY A 48 -3.41 -10.67 -8.42
N VAL A 49 -3.68 -9.72 -9.33
CA VAL A 49 -3.45 -9.96 -10.76
C VAL A 49 -1.99 -10.34 -10.99
N GLU A 50 -1.75 -11.25 -11.91
CA GLU A 50 -0.42 -11.86 -12.11
C GLU A 50 0.47 -11.05 -13.04
N HIS A 51 0.39 -9.73 -12.95
CA HIS A 51 1.27 -8.82 -13.69
C HIS A 51 1.41 -7.52 -12.88
N PRO A 52 2.52 -6.79 -13.05
CA PRO A 52 2.70 -5.55 -12.31
C PRO A 52 1.69 -4.49 -12.69
N LEU A 53 1.38 -3.61 -11.75
CA LEU A 53 0.56 -2.43 -11.98
C LEU A 53 1.44 -1.28 -12.48
N ASP A 54 0.82 -0.21 -12.96
CA ASP A 54 1.54 0.93 -13.50
C ASP A 54 2.14 1.78 -12.36
N LYS A 55 3.43 1.62 -12.12
CA LYS A 55 4.15 2.32 -11.04
C LYS A 55 4.08 3.84 -11.17
N GLU A 56 3.96 4.36 -12.38
CA GLU A 56 3.96 5.80 -12.61
C GLU A 56 2.63 6.44 -12.21
N HIS A 57 1.53 5.67 -12.23
CA HIS A 57 0.20 6.21 -12.02
C HIS A 57 -0.55 5.63 -10.84
N ILE A 58 0.02 4.59 -10.19
CA ILE A 58 -0.70 3.81 -9.18
C ILE A 58 -1.16 4.65 -7.97
N PHE A 59 -0.47 5.76 -7.68
CA PHE A 59 -0.84 6.64 -6.57
C PHE A 59 -1.67 7.84 -7.02
N GLU A 60 -2.05 7.91 -8.27
CA GLU A 60 -2.93 8.98 -8.75
C GLU A 60 -4.36 8.73 -8.30
N ARG A 61 -5.08 9.83 -8.06
CA ARG A 61 -6.48 9.75 -7.66
C ARG A 61 -7.29 9.07 -8.75
N PHE A 62 -8.20 8.20 -8.32
CA PHE A 62 -9.11 7.45 -9.20
C PHE A 62 -8.44 6.45 -10.14
N TYR A 63 -7.13 6.20 -9.97
CA TYR A 63 -6.48 5.16 -10.73
C TYR A 63 -6.93 3.78 -10.22
N GLN A 64 -7.30 2.90 -11.12
CA GLN A 64 -7.67 1.53 -10.79
C GLN A 64 -7.00 0.60 -11.78
N GLY A 65 -5.96 -0.11 -11.33
CA GLY A 65 -5.25 -1.10 -12.13
C GLY A 65 -6.09 -2.33 -12.38
N SER A 66 -7.02 -2.65 -11.47
CA SER A 66 -8.07 -3.64 -11.69
C SER A 66 -9.35 -3.10 -11.07
N LYS A 67 -10.45 -3.19 -11.80
CA LYS A 67 -11.74 -2.72 -11.31
C LYS A 67 -12.36 -3.79 -10.46
N LYS A 68 -12.54 -3.51 -9.18
CA LYS A 68 -13.23 -4.40 -8.26
C LYS A 68 -14.26 -3.63 -7.46
N GLU A 69 -15.34 -4.32 -7.11
CA GLU A 69 -16.38 -3.76 -6.25
C GLU A 69 -15.75 -3.35 -4.92
N GLY A 70 -16.08 -2.15 -4.46
CA GLY A 70 -15.54 -1.58 -3.23
C GLY A 70 -14.27 -0.77 -3.43
N SER A 71 -13.72 -0.74 -4.65
CA SER A 71 -12.53 0.07 -4.97
C SER A 71 -12.97 1.45 -5.43
N THR A 72 -12.43 2.51 -4.80
CA THR A 72 -12.77 3.88 -5.12
C THR A 72 -11.68 4.58 -5.94
N GLY A 73 -10.49 4.00 -6.02
CA GLY A 73 -9.34 4.63 -6.66
C GLY A 73 -8.75 5.77 -5.83
N LEU A 74 -9.11 5.86 -4.55
CA LEU A 74 -8.63 6.93 -3.67
C LEU A 74 -7.67 6.44 -2.59
N GLY A 75 -7.75 5.16 -2.20
CA GLY A 75 -7.00 4.64 -1.05
C GLY A 75 -5.50 4.84 -1.17
N LEU A 76 -4.91 4.50 -2.32
CA LEU A 76 -3.47 4.65 -2.53
C LEU A 76 -3.06 6.13 -2.65
N ALA A 77 -3.90 6.97 -3.24
CA ALA A 77 -3.63 8.41 -3.29
C ALA A 77 -3.62 9.01 -1.90
N ILE A 78 -4.53 8.59 -1.03
CA ILE A 78 -4.57 9.03 0.37
C ILE A 78 -3.31 8.57 1.09
N ALA A 79 -2.92 7.31 0.92
CA ALA A 79 -1.72 6.77 1.55
C ALA A 79 -0.47 7.55 1.11
N ASP A 80 -0.35 7.84 -0.18
CA ASP A 80 0.76 8.63 -0.70
C ASP A 80 0.79 10.03 -0.10
N SER A 81 -0.36 10.69 -0.02
CA SER A 81 -0.47 12.03 0.56
C SER A 81 -0.05 12.06 2.02
N ILE A 82 -0.47 11.06 2.80
CA ILE A 82 -0.07 10.96 4.21
C ILE A 82 1.43 10.77 4.33
N CYS A 83 2.01 9.89 3.51
CA CYS A 83 3.46 9.67 3.53
C CYS A 83 4.22 10.94 3.21
N ARG A 84 3.77 11.72 2.22
CA ARG A 84 4.39 13.00 1.88
C ARG A 84 4.34 13.98 3.04
N LEU A 85 3.19 14.10 3.69
CA LEU A 85 3.01 14.99 4.84
C LEU A 85 3.93 14.60 6.01
N GLN A 86 4.19 13.32 6.19
CA GLN A 86 4.97 12.80 7.31
C GLN A 86 6.43 12.54 6.96
N HIS A 87 6.86 12.97 5.77
CA HIS A 87 8.24 12.77 5.28
C HIS A 87 8.63 11.29 5.22
N LEU A 88 7.68 10.47 4.80
CA LEU A 88 7.91 9.04 4.56
C LEU A 88 7.91 8.78 3.06
N ASN A 89 8.62 7.74 2.65
CA ASN A 89 8.54 7.25 1.28
C ASN A 89 7.53 6.11 1.21
N ILE A 90 6.79 6.08 0.11
CA ILE A 90 5.97 4.91 -0.22
C ILE A 90 6.32 4.52 -1.65
N LYS A 91 6.53 3.23 -1.87
CA LYS A 91 6.81 2.73 -3.21
C LYS A 91 6.07 1.43 -3.45
N TYR A 92 5.82 1.16 -4.72
CA TYR A 92 5.21 -0.06 -5.18
C TYR A 92 6.20 -0.84 -6.03
N TYR A 93 6.21 -2.17 -5.85
CA TYR A 93 6.92 -3.06 -6.76
C TYR A 93 6.20 -4.41 -6.81
N PHE A 94 6.50 -5.18 -7.84
CA PHE A 94 5.92 -6.50 -8.04
C PHE A 94 7.05 -7.51 -8.11
N GLU A 95 7.03 -8.49 -7.23
CA GLU A 95 8.03 -9.55 -7.22
C GLU A 95 7.43 -10.83 -6.67
N GLN A 96 7.88 -11.97 -7.19
CA GLN A 96 7.42 -13.28 -6.74
C GLN A 96 5.89 -13.41 -6.76
N ASN A 97 5.25 -12.83 -7.77
CA ASN A 97 3.80 -12.81 -7.93
C ASN A 97 3.07 -12.07 -6.80
N GLU A 98 3.75 -11.18 -6.11
CA GLU A 98 3.14 -10.36 -5.07
C GLU A 98 3.24 -8.87 -5.40
N HIS A 99 2.15 -8.15 -5.12
CA HIS A 99 2.13 -6.70 -5.18
C HIS A 99 2.61 -6.17 -3.83
N CYS A 100 3.64 -5.36 -3.85
CA CYS A 100 4.31 -4.90 -2.65
C CYS A 100 4.22 -3.39 -2.52
N PHE A 101 3.76 -2.93 -1.35
CA PHE A 101 3.74 -1.51 -0.99
C PHE A 101 4.61 -1.33 0.23
N GLU A 102 5.68 -0.56 0.08
CA GLU A 102 6.68 -0.40 1.13
C GLU A 102 6.73 1.04 1.61
N ILE A 103 6.60 1.22 2.92
CA ILE A 103 6.74 2.50 3.59
C ILE A 103 8.08 2.51 4.30
N SER A 104 8.88 3.56 4.07
CA SER A 104 10.18 3.71 4.73
C SER A 104 10.42 5.17 5.07
N GLN A 105 11.40 5.42 5.92
CA GLN A 105 11.82 6.79 6.22
C GLN A 105 12.57 7.36 5.01
N SER A 106 12.31 8.62 4.73
CA SER A 106 13.00 9.30 3.64
C SER A 106 14.36 9.87 4.09
#